data_818100fb5798777c874b79e0ca69d2ce
#
_entry.id   818100fb5798777c874b79e0ca69d2ce
#
_cell.length_a   1.000
_cell.length_b   1.000
_cell.length_c   1.000
_cell.angle_alpha   90.00
_cell.angle_beta   90.00
_cell.angle_gamma   90.00
#
_symmetry.space_group_name_H-M   'P 1'
#
loop_
_entity.id
_entity.type
_entity.pdbx_description
1 polymer ?
#
loop_
_entity_poly.entity_id
_entity_poly.type
_entity_poly.pdbx_seq_one_letter_code
_entity_poly.pdbx_strand_id
1 'polypeptide(L)'
;TAEAEAKALTEGRNEAETEELRTALGAGDTGKGTAGALRGATGAIKDLEKRQKSRQTRASRDALDRALIDLATHFRDALLLSSGADQVTPNHPDMSDRAGALADHASPERLLRCIEAVLQCREALAVNVKPKFAVDAMVATIGRSLRS
;
A
#
# COMPACT_ATOMS: atom_id res chain seq x y z
N THR A 1 -10.33 2.62 -2.10
CA THR A 1 -9.30 1.92 -1.27
C THR A 1 -7.99 2.68 -1.37
N ALA A 2 -7.16 2.65 -0.31
CA ALA A 2 -5.88 3.38 -0.24
C ALA A 2 -4.95 3.10 -1.44
N GLU A 3 -4.99 1.88 -1.99
CA GLU A 3 -4.23 1.52 -3.21
C GLU A 3 -4.77 2.23 -4.45
N ALA A 4 -6.10 2.35 -4.59
CA ALA A 4 -6.73 3.05 -5.71
C ALA A 4 -6.43 4.56 -5.68
N GLU A 5 -6.43 5.17 -4.49
CA GLU A 5 -6.08 6.57 -4.30
C GLU A 5 -4.60 6.83 -4.58
N ALA A 6 -3.70 6.00 -4.07
CA ALA A 6 -2.27 6.09 -4.34
C ALA A 6 -1.96 5.90 -5.84
N LYS A 7 -2.71 5.02 -6.52
CA LYS A 7 -2.61 4.81 -7.96
C LYS A 7 -3.08 6.05 -8.72
N ALA A 8 -4.23 6.61 -8.39
CA ALA A 8 -4.78 7.80 -9.05
C ALA A 8 -3.85 9.03 -8.92
N LEU A 9 -3.29 9.26 -7.72
CA LEU A 9 -2.34 10.36 -7.48
C LEU A 9 -1.05 10.21 -8.29
N THR A 10 -0.53 8.96 -8.41
CA THR A 10 0.67 8.72 -9.20
C THR A 10 0.43 8.76 -10.70
N GLU A 11 -0.74 8.33 -11.18
CA GLU A 11 -1.12 8.38 -12.59
C GLU A 11 -1.22 9.82 -13.08
N GLY A 12 -1.93 10.69 -12.38
CA GLY A 12 -2.04 12.10 -12.75
C GLY A 12 -0.68 12.81 -12.83
N ARG A 13 0.21 12.54 -11.90
CA ARG A 13 1.57 13.07 -11.95
C ARG A 13 2.39 12.51 -13.12
N ASN A 14 2.27 11.22 -13.39
CA ASN A 14 2.97 10.56 -14.49
C ASN A 14 2.52 11.09 -15.86
N GLU A 15 1.22 11.34 -16.03
CA GLU A 15 0.67 11.94 -17.25
C GLU A 15 1.23 13.34 -17.48
N ALA A 16 1.24 14.20 -16.45
CA ALA A 16 1.80 15.55 -16.56
C ALA A 16 3.29 15.52 -16.94
N GLU A 17 4.11 14.70 -16.28
CA GLU A 17 5.54 14.56 -16.61
C GLU A 17 5.78 14.04 -18.03
N THR A 18 4.91 13.14 -18.53
CA THR A 18 5.02 12.59 -19.89
C THR A 18 4.68 13.67 -20.91
N GLU A 19 3.66 14.48 -20.65
CA GLU A 19 3.27 15.57 -21.54
C GLU A 19 4.31 16.70 -21.58
N GLU A 20 4.85 17.07 -20.42
CA GLU A 20 5.97 18.03 -20.35
C GLU A 20 7.18 17.55 -21.14
N LEU A 21 7.55 16.28 -21.02
CA LEU A 21 8.67 15.70 -21.77
C LEU A 21 8.39 15.68 -23.27
N ARG A 22 7.18 15.28 -23.69
CA ARG A 22 6.78 15.31 -25.10
C ARG A 22 6.82 16.71 -25.68
N THR A 23 6.34 17.70 -24.94
CA THR A 23 6.36 19.10 -25.33
C THR A 23 7.80 19.59 -25.45
N ALA A 24 8.67 19.30 -24.50
CA ALA A 24 10.08 19.67 -24.53
C ALA A 24 10.84 19.03 -25.70
N LEU A 25 10.52 17.77 -26.04
CA LEU A 25 11.13 17.06 -27.16
C LEU A 25 10.55 17.46 -28.53
N GLY A 26 9.26 17.84 -28.58
CA GLY A 26 8.57 18.28 -29.80
C GLY A 26 8.82 19.75 -30.16
N ALA A 27 9.16 20.59 -29.19
CA ALA A 27 9.45 22.02 -29.42
C ALA A 27 10.84 22.28 -30.04
N GLY A 28 11.68 21.24 -30.23
CA GLY A 28 13.09 21.37 -30.64
C GLY A 28 13.38 20.96 -32.07
N ASP A 29 12.44 20.56 -32.92
CA ASP A 29 12.84 19.95 -34.21
C ASP A 29 12.12 20.46 -35.45
N THR A 30 12.83 21.35 -36.17
CA THR A 30 12.65 21.60 -37.61
C THR A 30 14.01 21.64 -38.35
N GLY A 31 14.96 20.76 -38.03
CA GLY A 31 16.30 20.81 -38.64
C GLY A 31 16.98 19.45 -38.88
N LYS A 32 17.70 19.35 -40.02
CA LYS A 32 18.49 18.20 -40.49
C LYS A 32 19.45 17.67 -39.39
N GLY A 33 19.09 16.52 -38.79
CA GLY A 33 19.86 15.84 -37.75
C GLY A 33 19.07 14.79 -36.99
N THR A 34 17.91 14.44 -37.51
CA THR A 34 16.81 13.74 -36.85
C THR A 34 17.09 12.34 -36.27
N ALA A 35 18.02 11.55 -36.80
CA ALA A 35 18.23 10.18 -36.34
C ALA A 35 18.88 10.10 -34.93
N GLY A 36 19.77 11.03 -34.59
CA GLY A 36 20.40 11.10 -33.26
C GLY A 36 19.47 11.68 -32.20
N ALA A 37 18.75 12.73 -32.57
CA ALA A 37 17.74 13.38 -31.68
C ALA A 37 16.58 12.44 -31.39
N LEU A 38 16.08 11.69 -32.36
CA LEU A 38 15.04 10.65 -32.19
C LEU A 38 15.48 9.51 -31.24
N ARG A 39 16.74 9.07 -31.33
CA ARG A 39 17.28 8.04 -30.42
C ARG A 39 17.40 8.60 -28.98
N GLY A 40 17.85 9.83 -28.83
CA GLY A 40 17.93 10.50 -27.52
C GLY A 40 16.54 10.69 -26.89
N ALA A 41 15.56 11.12 -27.70
CA ALA A 41 14.19 11.29 -27.27
C ALA A 41 13.55 9.96 -26.84
N THR A 42 13.77 8.90 -27.61
CA THR A 42 13.28 7.54 -27.26
C THR A 42 13.94 7.04 -25.97
N GLY A 43 15.21 7.28 -25.77
CA GLY A 43 15.93 6.96 -24.53
C GLY A 43 15.36 7.71 -23.32
N ALA A 44 15.16 9.02 -23.45
CA ALA A 44 14.59 9.86 -22.39
C ALA A 44 13.17 9.43 -21.98
N ILE A 45 12.33 9.07 -22.96
CA ILE A 45 10.97 8.57 -22.69
C ILE A 45 11.04 7.24 -21.94
N LYS A 46 11.86 6.28 -22.36
CA LYS A 46 12.03 4.99 -21.67
C LYS A 46 12.55 5.16 -20.23
N ASP A 47 13.47 6.07 -20.01
CA ASP A 47 13.99 6.35 -18.67
C ASP A 47 12.92 6.98 -17.78
N LEU A 48 12.08 7.87 -18.33
CA LEU A 48 10.94 8.44 -17.61
C LEU A 48 9.94 7.34 -17.23
N GLU A 49 9.52 6.50 -18.18
CA GLU A 49 8.61 5.38 -17.93
C GLU A 49 9.13 4.43 -16.84
N LYS A 50 10.43 4.12 -16.87
CA LYS A 50 11.06 3.28 -15.82
C LYS A 50 11.00 3.94 -14.45
N ARG A 51 11.26 5.24 -14.35
CA ARG A 51 11.15 6.00 -13.09
C ARG A 51 9.71 6.06 -12.60
N GLN A 52 8.75 6.30 -13.49
CA GLN A 52 7.32 6.34 -13.18
C GLN A 52 6.83 4.99 -12.65
N LYS A 53 7.20 3.89 -13.32
CA LYS A 53 6.88 2.52 -12.86
C LYS A 53 7.46 2.21 -11.49
N SER A 54 8.71 2.61 -11.24
CA SER A 54 9.36 2.45 -9.93
C SER A 54 8.66 3.26 -8.84
N ARG A 55 8.25 4.50 -9.14
CA ARG A 55 7.49 5.37 -8.23
C ARG A 55 6.13 4.76 -7.89
N GLN A 56 5.39 4.30 -8.90
CA GLN A 56 4.10 3.67 -8.72
C GLN A 56 4.21 2.41 -7.83
N THR A 57 5.21 1.58 -8.06
CA THR A 57 5.46 0.39 -7.23
C THR A 57 5.74 0.75 -5.78
N ARG A 58 6.53 1.81 -5.53
CA ARG A 58 6.79 2.29 -4.16
C ARG A 58 5.52 2.84 -3.51
N ALA A 59 4.78 3.70 -4.21
CA ALA A 59 3.54 4.28 -3.68
C ALA A 59 2.50 3.20 -3.31
N SER A 60 2.36 2.15 -4.14
CA SER A 60 1.48 1.02 -3.85
C SER A 60 1.96 0.22 -2.62
N ARG A 61 3.27 0.00 -2.47
CA ARG A 61 3.84 -0.67 -1.29
C ARG A 61 3.62 0.14 -0.01
N ASP A 62 3.86 1.46 -0.07
CA ASP A 62 3.66 2.36 1.07
C ASP A 62 2.18 2.45 1.48
N ALA A 63 1.27 2.45 0.50
CA ALA A 63 -0.17 2.42 0.76
C ALA A 63 -0.61 1.10 1.42
N LEU A 64 -0.08 -0.03 0.93
CA LEU A 64 -0.34 -1.34 1.52
C LEU A 64 0.22 -1.44 2.95
N ASP A 65 1.44 -0.96 3.18
CA ASP A 65 2.04 -0.98 4.53
C ASP A 65 1.22 -0.16 5.53
N ARG A 66 0.75 1.04 5.14
CA ARG A 66 -0.16 1.85 5.97
C ARG A 66 -1.45 1.10 6.29
N ALA A 67 -2.08 0.48 5.29
CA ALA A 67 -3.31 -0.29 5.49
C ALA A 67 -3.10 -1.48 6.44
N LEU A 68 -1.95 -2.13 6.40
CA LEU A 68 -1.59 -3.21 7.32
C LEU A 68 -1.37 -2.69 8.75
N ILE A 69 -0.74 -1.52 8.90
CA ILE A 69 -0.60 -0.86 10.21
C ILE A 69 -1.98 -0.53 10.79
N ASP A 70 -2.86 0.08 9.99
CA ASP A 70 -4.22 0.42 10.42
C ASP A 70 -5.00 -0.85 10.83
N LEU A 71 -4.86 -1.95 10.09
CA LEU A 71 -5.48 -3.23 10.43
C LEU A 71 -4.94 -3.79 11.75
N ALA A 72 -3.61 -3.76 11.96
CA ALA A 72 -2.99 -4.22 13.21
C ALA A 72 -3.46 -3.40 14.40
N THR A 73 -3.56 -2.07 14.24
CA THR A 73 -4.03 -1.18 15.31
C THR A 73 -5.52 -1.36 15.60
N HIS A 74 -6.33 -1.71 14.60
CA HIS A 74 -7.73 -2.07 14.82
C HIS A 74 -7.88 -3.36 15.65
N PHE A 75 -7.10 -4.41 15.35
CA PHE A 75 -7.07 -5.62 16.21
C PHE A 75 -6.53 -5.32 17.60
N ARG A 76 -5.55 -4.41 17.73
CA ARG A 76 -5.05 -3.97 19.04
C ARG A 76 -6.16 -3.27 19.85
N ASP A 77 -6.93 -2.39 19.24
CA ASP A 77 -8.02 -1.70 19.93
C ASP A 77 -9.10 -2.69 20.41
N ALA A 78 -9.44 -3.69 19.58
CA ALA A 78 -10.31 -4.78 20.00
C ALA A 78 -9.71 -5.62 21.14
N LEU A 79 -8.41 -5.89 21.11
CA LEU A 79 -7.69 -6.61 22.17
C LEU A 79 -7.73 -5.84 23.50
N LEU A 80 -7.57 -4.52 23.47
CA LEU A 80 -7.68 -3.68 24.68
C LEU A 80 -9.06 -3.77 25.29
N LEU A 81 -10.12 -3.66 24.48
CA LEU A 81 -11.50 -3.78 24.93
C LEU A 81 -11.78 -5.16 25.53
N SER A 82 -11.37 -6.23 24.85
CA SER A 82 -11.60 -7.61 25.33
C SER A 82 -10.82 -7.93 26.61
N SER A 83 -9.74 -7.17 26.90
CA SER A 83 -8.90 -7.33 28.10
C SER A 83 -9.29 -6.39 29.25
N GLY A 84 -10.31 -5.54 29.08
CA GLY A 84 -10.73 -4.57 30.09
C GLY A 84 -9.69 -3.48 30.36
N ALA A 85 -8.84 -3.14 29.38
CA ALA A 85 -7.79 -2.14 29.51
C ALA A 85 -8.31 -0.72 29.26
N ASP A 86 -9.29 -0.28 30.02
CA ASP A 86 -10.01 0.99 29.87
C ASP A 86 -9.12 2.25 30.05
N GLN A 87 -7.92 2.08 30.60
CA GLN A 87 -6.95 3.17 30.82
C GLN A 87 -6.14 3.50 29.55
N VAL A 88 -6.23 2.70 28.50
CA VAL A 88 -5.44 2.88 27.28
C VAL A 88 -6.31 3.47 26.19
N THR A 89 -5.88 4.60 25.63
CA THR A 89 -6.60 5.25 24.52
C THR A 89 -6.56 4.40 23.24
N PRO A 90 -7.71 4.14 22.59
CA PRO A 90 -7.75 3.50 21.29
C PRO A 90 -7.04 4.33 20.22
N ASN A 91 -6.45 3.65 19.22
CA ASN A 91 -5.85 4.34 18.07
C ASN A 91 -6.91 4.86 17.08
N HIS A 92 -8.06 4.17 17.01
CA HIS A 92 -9.16 4.51 16.13
C HIS A 92 -10.46 4.72 16.93
N PRO A 93 -10.61 5.87 17.64
CA PRO A 93 -11.81 6.13 18.45
C PRO A 93 -13.10 6.18 17.62
N ASP A 94 -13.01 6.57 16.34
CA ASP A 94 -14.09 6.59 15.36
C ASP A 94 -14.57 5.21 14.91
N MET A 95 -13.79 4.16 15.20
CA MET A 95 -14.09 2.76 14.91
C MET A 95 -14.35 1.92 16.16
N SER A 96 -14.60 2.54 17.31
CA SER A 96 -14.76 1.86 18.60
C SER A 96 -15.88 0.82 18.59
N ASP A 97 -17.01 1.09 17.90
CA ASP A 97 -18.13 0.14 17.77
C ASP A 97 -17.71 -1.15 17.04
N ARG A 98 -16.89 -1.03 16.00
CA ARG A 98 -16.37 -2.18 15.25
C ARG A 98 -15.34 -2.97 16.07
N ALA A 99 -14.48 -2.26 16.80
CA ALA A 99 -13.52 -2.88 17.71
C ALA A 99 -14.25 -3.61 18.85
N GLY A 100 -15.33 -3.03 19.40
CA GLY A 100 -16.20 -3.65 20.40
C GLY A 100 -16.86 -4.92 19.87
N ALA A 101 -17.50 -4.85 18.69
CA ALA A 101 -18.11 -6.02 18.07
C ALA A 101 -17.10 -7.16 17.83
N LEU A 102 -15.87 -6.83 17.48
CA LEU A 102 -14.81 -7.81 17.31
C LEU A 102 -14.34 -8.40 18.66
N ALA A 103 -14.23 -7.56 19.70
CA ALA A 103 -13.90 -7.99 21.07
C ALA A 103 -14.95 -8.94 21.66
N ASP A 104 -16.23 -8.76 21.30
CA ASP A 104 -17.33 -9.65 21.73
C ASP A 104 -17.28 -11.03 21.07
N HIS A 105 -16.67 -11.14 19.88
CA HIS A 105 -16.65 -12.37 19.09
C HIS A 105 -15.33 -13.14 19.12
N ALA A 106 -14.25 -12.51 19.59
CA ALA A 106 -12.92 -13.11 19.57
C ALA A 106 -12.21 -12.98 20.91
N SER A 107 -11.63 -14.08 21.39
CA SER A 107 -10.81 -14.03 22.61
C SER A 107 -9.53 -13.21 22.42
N PRO A 108 -8.92 -12.69 23.51
CA PRO A 108 -7.64 -11.97 23.46
C PRO A 108 -6.57 -12.73 22.68
N GLU A 109 -6.47 -14.05 22.86
CA GLU A 109 -5.47 -14.89 22.18
C GLU A 109 -5.72 -14.97 20.67
N ARG A 110 -6.99 -14.93 20.22
CA ARG A 110 -7.35 -14.92 18.81
C ARG A 110 -7.01 -13.59 18.17
N LEU A 111 -7.30 -12.49 18.88
CA LEU A 111 -6.96 -11.13 18.43
C LEU A 111 -5.44 -10.94 18.33
N LEU A 112 -4.67 -11.48 19.30
CA LEU A 112 -3.21 -11.47 19.24
C LEU A 112 -2.70 -12.22 17.99
N ARG A 113 -3.24 -13.41 17.69
CA ARG A 113 -2.90 -14.15 16.46
C ARG A 113 -3.23 -13.38 15.18
N CYS A 114 -4.29 -12.58 15.18
CA CYS A 114 -4.60 -11.70 14.05
C CYS A 114 -3.54 -10.60 13.88
N ILE A 115 -3.10 -9.99 14.97
CA ILE A 115 -2.01 -8.99 14.96
C ILE A 115 -0.73 -9.64 14.43
N GLU A 116 -0.34 -10.81 14.93
CA GLU A 116 0.83 -11.54 14.48
C GLU A 116 0.77 -11.86 12.98
N ALA A 117 -0.40 -12.27 12.46
CA ALA A 117 -0.58 -12.53 11.03
C ALA A 117 -0.35 -11.28 10.18
N VAL A 118 -0.79 -10.11 10.65
CA VAL A 118 -0.53 -8.83 9.95
C VAL A 118 0.96 -8.48 9.98
N LEU A 119 1.63 -8.64 11.12
CA LEU A 119 3.06 -8.38 11.24
C LEU A 119 3.89 -9.31 10.35
N GLN A 120 3.56 -10.60 10.30
CA GLN A 120 4.20 -11.56 9.39
C GLN A 120 3.99 -11.19 7.91
N CYS A 121 2.82 -10.68 7.54
CA CYS A 121 2.59 -10.17 6.19
C CYS A 121 3.54 -9.00 5.87
N ARG A 122 3.70 -8.04 6.78
CA ARG A 122 4.63 -6.91 6.61
C ARG A 122 6.08 -7.37 6.48
N GLU A 123 6.51 -8.33 7.29
CA GLU A 123 7.86 -8.94 7.19
C GLU A 123 8.06 -9.62 5.84
N ALA A 124 7.07 -10.39 5.35
CA ALA A 124 7.14 -11.02 4.04
C ALA A 124 7.28 -10.00 2.90
N LEU A 125 6.57 -8.87 3.00
CA LEU A 125 6.69 -7.76 2.04
C LEU A 125 8.08 -7.10 2.08
N ALA A 126 8.68 -6.98 3.26
CA ALA A 126 10.02 -6.41 3.43
C ALA A 126 11.11 -7.27 2.76
N VAL A 127 10.95 -8.59 2.75
CA VAL A 127 11.85 -9.53 2.04
C VAL A 127 11.39 -9.83 0.60
N ASN A 128 10.59 -8.94 0.00
CA ASN A 128 10.16 -8.99 -1.40
C ASN A 128 9.26 -10.18 -1.80
N VAL A 129 8.52 -10.78 -0.88
CA VAL A 129 7.41 -11.66 -1.25
C VAL A 129 6.38 -10.85 -2.04
N LYS A 130 5.80 -11.45 -3.09
CA LYS A 130 4.77 -10.77 -3.89
C LYS A 130 3.57 -10.43 -3.01
N PRO A 131 3.06 -9.18 -3.05
CA PRO A 131 1.99 -8.71 -2.17
C PRO A 131 0.76 -9.61 -2.14
N LYS A 132 0.35 -10.12 -3.30
CA LYS A 132 -0.79 -11.04 -3.39
C LYS A 132 -0.63 -12.26 -2.47
N PHE A 133 0.52 -12.93 -2.50
CA PHE A 133 0.73 -14.13 -1.69
C PHE A 133 0.83 -13.83 -0.20
N ALA A 134 1.50 -12.72 0.16
CA ALA A 134 1.61 -12.31 1.56
C ALA A 134 0.23 -11.97 2.15
N VAL A 135 -0.59 -11.22 1.40
CA VAL A 135 -1.94 -10.83 1.82
C VAL A 135 -2.88 -12.04 1.86
N ASP A 136 -2.86 -12.93 0.85
CA ASP A 136 -3.69 -14.14 0.84
C ASP A 136 -3.38 -15.05 2.06
N ALA A 137 -2.10 -15.23 2.40
CA ALA A 137 -1.68 -16.00 3.57
C ALA A 137 -2.15 -15.35 4.87
N MET A 138 -2.03 -14.03 5.00
CA MET A 138 -2.52 -13.26 6.14
C MET A 138 -4.02 -13.43 6.32
N VAL A 139 -4.80 -13.19 5.27
CA VAL A 139 -6.28 -13.29 5.31
C VAL A 139 -6.71 -14.70 5.68
N ALA A 140 -6.07 -15.73 5.12
CA ALA A 140 -6.35 -17.12 5.48
C ALA A 140 -6.06 -17.41 6.96
N THR A 141 -4.98 -16.84 7.51
CA THR A 141 -4.62 -17.01 8.94
C THR A 141 -5.60 -16.29 9.85
N ILE A 142 -5.93 -15.03 9.56
CA ILE A 142 -6.95 -14.26 10.30
C ILE A 142 -8.30 -15.00 10.28
N GLY A 143 -8.73 -15.44 9.10
CA GLY A 143 -10.00 -16.17 8.96
C GLY A 143 -10.05 -17.47 9.76
N ARG A 144 -8.94 -18.20 9.89
CA ARG A 144 -8.87 -19.37 10.79
C ARG A 144 -8.91 -18.95 12.26
N SER A 145 -8.15 -17.94 12.64
CA SER A 145 -8.08 -17.47 14.03
C SER A 145 -9.43 -16.99 14.56
N LEU A 146 -10.23 -16.35 13.74
CA LEU A 146 -11.54 -15.85 14.16
C LEU A 146 -12.64 -16.91 14.18
N ARG A 147 -12.50 -18.03 13.44
CA ARG A 147 -13.50 -19.11 13.39
C ARG A 147 -13.25 -20.23 14.40
N SER A 148 -12.03 -20.42 14.87
CA SER A 148 -11.70 -21.45 15.86
C SER A 148 -11.97 -20.99 17.27
#